data_28967644618ed222c42d4b6937ed66ba
#
_entry.id   28967644618ed222c42d4b6937ed66ba
#
_cell.length_a   1.000
_cell.length_b   1.000
_cell.length_c   1.000
_cell.angle_alpha   90.00
_cell.angle_beta   90.00
_cell.angle_gamma   90.00
#
_symmetry.space_group_name_H-M   'P 1'
#
loop_
_entity.id
_entity.type
_entity.pdbx_description
1 polymer ?
#
loop_
_entity_poly.entity_id
_entity_poly.type
_entity_poly.pdbx_seq_one_letter_code
_entity_poly.pdbx_strand_id
1 'polypeptide(L)'
;MCIRDRSVAAYLLKEQGYDVIGVTMQIWQEEDVCTVEENGGCCGLSAVEDARRVAAALGIPYYVMNFREEFQKNVIDYFADSYVNGQTPNPCIACNRYVKWEALLKRSISIGADFIATGHYARVEQLSNGRYALRRSATAAKDQTYALYNLTQEQLKRTLMPVGEYTKEEVRVIAEKIGLLVADKPDSQDICFVQDGNYAAFIEEHTGKKASEGNFVTSDGTVIGRHKGIIHY
;
A
#
# COMPACT_ATOMS: atom_id res chain seq x y z
N MET A 1 0.51 3.82 3.62
CA MET A 1 1.97 4.16 3.61
C MET A 1 2.16 5.55 3.03
N CYS A 2 2.75 6.48 3.79
CA CYS A 2 2.86 7.90 3.43
C CYS A 2 3.90 8.12 2.31
N ILE A 3 3.72 9.17 1.50
CA ILE A 3 4.69 9.58 0.48
C ILE A 3 6.03 9.96 1.12
N ARG A 4 6.04 10.64 2.27
CA ARG A 4 7.24 10.98 3.03
C ARG A 4 8.13 9.76 3.28
N ASP A 5 7.55 8.66 3.78
CA ASP A 5 8.32 7.46 4.13
C ASP A 5 8.99 6.82 2.90
N ARG A 6 8.29 6.83 1.75
CA ARG A 6 8.84 6.37 0.47
C ARG A 6 9.94 7.29 -0.05
N SER A 7 9.79 8.59 0.14
CA SER A 7 10.78 9.59 -0.27
C SER A 7 12.06 9.48 0.57
N VAL A 8 11.93 9.31 1.88
CA VAL A 8 13.08 9.06 2.78
C VAL A 8 13.73 7.72 2.45
N ALA A 9 12.95 6.68 2.12
CA ALA A 9 13.52 5.41 1.67
C ALA A 9 14.41 5.58 0.43
N ALA A 10 13.95 6.34 -0.57
CA ALA A 10 14.72 6.62 -1.78
C ALA A 10 16.01 7.43 -1.45
N TYR A 11 15.92 8.43 -0.59
CA TYR A 11 17.08 9.19 -0.13
C TYR A 11 18.11 8.30 0.56
N LEU A 12 17.69 7.48 1.54
CA LEU A 12 18.59 6.60 2.29
C LEU A 12 19.32 5.61 1.39
N LEU A 13 18.64 5.06 0.38
CA LEU A 13 19.28 4.16 -0.58
C LEU A 13 20.28 4.88 -1.47
N LYS A 14 19.98 6.10 -1.91
CA LYS A 14 20.92 6.92 -2.67
C LYS A 14 22.20 7.23 -1.86
N GLU A 15 22.06 7.58 -0.58
CA GLU A 15 23.19 7.79 0.34
C GLU A 15 24.03 6.51 0.55
N GLN A 16 23.40 5.34 0.44
CA GLN A 16 24.07 4.03 0.51
C GLN A 16 24.75 3.64 -0.81
N GLY A 17 24.66 4.48 -1.85
CA GLY A 17 25.32 4.26 -3.15
C GLY A 17 24.52 3.42 -4.14
N TYR A 18 23.22 3.18 -3.89
CA TYR A 18 22.35 2.53 -4.87
C TYR A 18 22.00 3.48 -6.02
N ASP A 19 21.91 2.94 -7.22
CA ASP A 19 21.30 3.60 -8.37
C ASP A 19 19.77 3.50 -8.24
N VAL A 20 19.11 4.59 -7.85
CA VAL A 20 17.71 4.60 -7.43
C VAL A 20 16.81 5.13 -8.55
N ILE A 21 15.74 4.41 -8.83
CA ILE A 21 14.66 4.81 -9.75
C ILE A 21 13.36 4.96 -8.96
N GLY A 22 12.72 6.13 -9.04
CA GLY A 22 11.39 6.37 -8.47
C GLY A 22 10.28 5.82 -9.34
N VAL A 23 9.34 5.07 -8.74
CA VAL A 23 8.17 4.54 -9.44
C VAL A 23 6.90 4.86 -8.69
N THR A 24 5.92 5.44 -9.39
CA THR A 24 4.52 5.48 -8.93
C THR A 24 3.70 4.46 -9.71
N MET A 25 2.99 3.61 -8.97
CA MET A 25 2.03 2.67 -9.55
C MET A 25 0.72 3.40 -9.83
N GLN A 26 0.32 3.50 -11.10
CA GLN A 26 -1.01 3.97 -11.45
C GLN A 26 -2.01 2.82 -11.25
N ILE A 27 -2.89 2.99 -10.27
CA ILE A 27 -3.89 2.00 -9.86
C ILE A 27 -5.33 2.51 -10.00
N TRP A 28 -5.53 3.81 -10.27
CA TRP A 28 -6.85 4.45 -10.48
C TRP A 28 -7.26 4.39 -11.94
N GLN A 29 -8.58 4.38 -12.19
CA GLN A 29 -9.14 4.54 -13.53
C GLN A 29 -9.09 6.03 -13.96
N GLU A 30 -9.15 6.30 -15.28
CA GLU A 30 -9.09 7.68 -15.79
C GLU A 30 -10.33 8.48 -15.40
N GLU A 31 -11.46 7.83 -15.25
CA GLU A 31 -12.75 8.42 -14.86
C GLU A 31 -12.75 8.90 -13.40
N ASP A 32 -11.95 8.28 -12.54
CA ASP A 32 -11.82 8.62 -11.12
C ASP A 32 -10.95 9.86 -10.86
N VAL A 33 -10.26 10.36 -11.88
CA VAL A 33 -9.25 11.42 -11.73
C VAL A 33 -9.86 12.73 -11.22
N CYS A 34 -11.09 13.07 -11.66
CA CYS A 34 -11.75 14.29 -11.24
C CYS A 34 -12.22 14.29 -9.78
N THR A 35 -12.51 13.10 -9.23
CA THR A 35 -12.96 12.93 -7.83
C THR A 35 -11.82 12.75 -6.84
N VAL A 36 -10.65 12.30 -7.31
CA VAL A 36 -9.47 12.00 -6.48
C VAL A 36 -8.71 13.27 -6.07
N GLU A 37 -8.86 14.38 -6.79
CA GLU A 37 -8.14 15.63 -6.48
C GLU A 37 -8.58 16.28 -5.16
N GLU A 38 -9.84 16.13 -4.74
CA GLU A 38 -10.35 16.78 -3.54
C GLU A 38 -10.01 16.07 -2.22
N ASN A 39 -9.67 14.77 -2.24
CA ASN A 39 -9.60 13.94 -1.02
C ASN A 39 -8.19 13.45 -0.62
N GLY A 40 -7.11 13.91 -1.26
CA GLY A 40 -5.74 13.70 -0.78
C GLY A 40 -5.26 12.24 -0.76
N GLY A 41 -5.84 11.35 -1.57
CA GLY A 41 -5.40 9.96 -1.71
C GLY A 41 -3.95 9.86 -2.16
N CYS A 42 -3.18 8.92 -1.60
CA CYS A 42 -1.74 8.78 -1.89
C CYS A 42 -1.42 8.28 -3.32
N CYS A 43 -2.42 8.09 -4.17
CA CYS A 43 -2.31 7.56 -5.53
C CYS A 43 -2.95 8.46 -6.60
N GLY A 44 -3.50 9.63 -6.26
CA GLY A 44 -4.08 10.60 -7.21
C GLY A 44 -3.02 11.39 -7.99
N LEU A 45 -3.46 12.28 -8.91
CA LEU A 45 -2.58 13.14 -9.70
C LEU A 45 -1.67 14.02 -8.83
N SER A 46 -2.18 14.57 -7.73
CA SER A 46 -1.39 15.34 -6.77
C SER A 46 -0.25 14.50 -6.15
N ALA A 47 -0.48 13.21 -5.90
CA ALA A 47 0.56 12.32 -5.38
C ALA A 47 1.62 11.97 -6.44
N VAL A 48 1.25 11.91 -7.73
CA VAL A 48 2.20 11.77 -8.85
C VAL A 48 3.09 13.00 -8.94
N GLU A 49 2.51 14.21 -8.87
CA GLU A 49 3.26 15.46 -8.91
C GLU A 49 4.21 15.59 -7.72
N ASP A 50 3.76 15.24 -6.52
CA ASP A 50 4.63 15.22 -5.34
C ASP A 50 5.80 14.25 -5.51
N ALA A 51 5.53 13.04 -6.00
CA ALA A 51 6.57 12.04 -6.24
C ALA A 51 7.57 12.49 -7.30
N ARG A 52 7.08 13.18 -8.36
CA ARG A 52 7.93 13.78 -9.40
C ARG A 52 8.84 14.87 -8.82
N ARG A 53 8.29 15.77 -7.99
CA ARG A 53 9.07 16.83 -7.33
C ARG A 53 10.12 16.25 -6.39
N VAL A 54 9.76 15.22 -5.62
CA VAL A 54 10.72 14.52 -4.76
C VAL A 54 11.84 13.87 -5.60
N ALA A 55 11.51 13.17 -6.66
CA ALA A 55 12.48 12.53 -7.54
C ALA A 55 13.43 13.56 -8.17
N ALA A 56 12.91 14.72 -8.62
CA ALA A 56 13.70 15.82 -9.12
C ALA A 56 14.64 16.39 -8.05
N ALA A 57 14.14 16.62 -6.82
CA ALA A 57 14.97 17.09 -5.71
C ALA A 57 16.07 16.10 -5.32
N LEU A 58 15.79 14.81 -5.39
CA LEU A 58 16.78 13.76 -5.15
C LEU A 58 17.69 13.49 -6.36
N GLY A 59 17.41 14.07 -7.54
CA GLY A 59 18.17 13.82 -8.76
C GLY A 59 18.11 12.36 -9.22
N ILE A 60 16.96 11.71 -9.13
CA ILE A 60 16.73 10.32 -9.56
C ILE A 60 15.71 10.26 -10.71
N PRO A 61 15.84 9.31 -11.64
CA PRO A 61 14.83 9.04 -12.65
C PRO A 61 13.48 8.69 -12.01
N TYR A 62 12.37 9.07 -12.69
CA TYR A 62 11.03 8.82 -12.17
C TYR A 62 10.09 8.36 -13.29
N TYR A 63 9.31 7.33 -13.01
CA TYR A 63 8.35 6.74 -13.94
C TYR A 63 7.00 6.50 -13.27
N VAL A 64 5.94 6.61 -14.06
CA VAL A 64 4.60 6.14 -13.71
C VAL A 64 4.32 4.86 -14.48
N MET A 65 4.02 3.78 -13.78
CA MET A 65 3.76 2.48 -14.38
C MET A 65 2.29 2.08 -14.16
N ASN A 66 1.62 1.63 -15.20
CA ASN A 66 0.23 1.21 -15.14
C ASN A 66 0.09 -0.18 -14.50
N PHE A 67 -0.68 -0.26 -13.40
CA PHE A 67 -1.04 -1.49 -12.68
C PHE A 67 -2.55 -1.57 -12.43
N ARG A 68 -3.37 -0.89 -13.24
CA ARG A 68 -4.83 -0.82 -13.07
C ARG A 68 -5.48 -2.19 -13.09
N GLU A 69 -5.15 -3.01 -14.09
CA GLU A 69 -5.74 -4.35 -14.23
C GLU A 69 -5.38 -5.26 -13.06
N GLU A 70 -4.10 -5.28 -12.68
CA GLU A 70 -3.63 -6.10 -11.56
C GLU A 70 -4.26 -5.65 -10.23
N PHE A 71 -4.43 -4.34 -10.05
CA PHE A 71 -5.04 -3.78 -8.85
C PHE A 71 -6.54 -4.05 -8.82
N GLN A 72 -7.24 -3.83 -9.93
CA GLN A 72 -8.67 -4.11 -10.06
C GLN A 72 -8.96 -5.56 -9.68
N LYS A 73 -8.34 -6.50 -10.38
CA LYS A 73 -8.60 -7.94 -10.23
C LYS A 73 -8.21 -8.48 -8.85
N ASN A 74 -7.01 -8.13 -8.37
CA ASN A 74 -6.45 -8.80 -7.20
C ASN A 74 -6.70 -8.05 -5.89
N VAL A 75 -7.15 -6.79 -5.96
CA VAL A 75 -7.37 -5.98 -4.76
C VAL A 75 -8.83 -5.56 -4.65
N ILE A 76 -9.38 -4.88 -5.66
CA ILE A 76 -10.74 -4.35 -5.59
C ILE A 76 -11.78 -5.48 -5.68
N ASP A 77 -11.71 -6.33 -6.72
CA ASP A 77 -12.64 -7.44 -6.90
C ASP A 77 -12.56 -8.41 -5.72
N TYR A 78 -11.34 -8.76 -5.28
CA TYR A 78 -11.13 -9.57 -4.08
C TYR A 78 -11.76 -8.95 -2.83
N PHE A 79 -11.63 -7.62 -2.66
CA PHE A 79 -12.21 -6.90 -1.52
C PHE A 79 -13.74 -6.99 -1.55
N ALA A 80 -14.37 -6.68 -2.68
CA ALA A 80 -15.82 -6.71 -2.84
C ALA A 80 -16.38 -8.13 -2.66
N ASP A 81 -15.77 -9.12 -3.31
CA ASP A 81 -16.21 -10.53 -3.22
C ASP A 81 -16.09 -11.07 -1.78
N SER A 82 -15.03 -10.72 -1.07
CA SER A 82 -14.86 -11.15 0.33
C SER A 82 -15.97 -10.63 1.22
N TYR A 83 -16.33 -9.35 1.13
CA TYR A 83 -17.42 -8.77 1.90
C TYR A 83 -18.79 -9.39 1.55
N VAL A 84 -19.05 -9.60 0.26
CA VAL A 84 -20.29 -10.26 -0.18
C VAL A 84 -20.40 -11.68 0.39
N ASN A 85 -19.27 -12.35 0.60
CA ASN A 85 -19.20 -13.69 1.22
C ASN A 85 -19.06 -13.66 2.76
N GLY A 86 -19.24 -12.51 3.41
CA GLY A 86 -19.19 -12.38 4.88
C GLY A 86 -17.79 -12.48 5.46
N GLN A 87 -16.76 -12.17 4.69
CA GLN A 87 -15.38 -12.12 5.13
C GLN A 87 -14.90 -10.67 5.20
N THR A 88 -14.03 -10.36 6.15
CA THR A 88 -13.40 -9.04 6.27
C THR A 88 -11.98 -9.09 5.70
N PRO A 89 -11.75 -8.70 4.44
CA PRO A 89 -10.45 -8.78 3.81
C PRO A 89 -9.52 -7.66 4.25
N ASN A 90 -8.21 -7.89 4.12
CA ASN A 90 -7.23 -6.81 4.19
C ASN A 90 -6.64 -6.54 2.79
N PRO A 91 -7.13 -5.50 2.08
CA PRO A 91 -6.71 -5.22 0.70
C PRO A 91 -5.24 -4.79 0.62
N CYS A 92 -4.65 -4.25 1.70
CA CYS A 92 -3.23 -3.90 1.72
C CYS A 92 -2.34 -5.14 1.63
N ILE A 93 -2.74 -6.27 2.23
CA ILE A 93 -2.03 -7.56 2.11
C ILE A 93 -2.10 -8.06 0.67
N ALA A 94 -3.28 -8.02 0.05
CA ALA A 94 -3.47 -8.40 -1.35
C ALA A 94 -2.65 -7.50 -2.30
N CYS A 95 -2.68 -6.17 -2.11
CA CYS A 95 -1.88 -5.22 -2.87
C CYS A 95 -0.38 -5.48 -2.72
N ASN A 96 0.10 -5.73 -1.51
CA ASN A 96 1.50 -6.08 -1.31
C ASN A 96 1.84 -7.36 -2.10
N ARG A 97 1.09 -8.44 -1.93
CA ARG A 97 1.37 -9.71 -2.60
C ARG A 97 1.35 -9.59 -4.11
N TYR A 98 0.21 -9.21 -4.68
CA TYR A 98 -0.05 -9.36 -6.11
C TYR A 98 0.45 -8.17 -6.96
N VAL A 99 0.33 -6.95 -6.42
CA VAL A 99 0.70 -5.76 -7.20
C VAL A 99 2.16 -5.38 -6.98
N LYS A 100 2.63 -5.30 -5.72
CA LYS A 100 4.01 -4.86 -5.44
C LYS A 100 5.02 -5.99 -5.63
N TRP A 101 4.83 -7.15 -5.01
CA TRP A 101 5.83 -8.21 -5.01
C TRP A 101 5.67 -9.27 -6.10
N GLU A 102 4.56 -9.27 -6.84
CA GLU A 102 4.43 -10.08 -8.06
C GLU A 102 4.58 -9.18 -9.30
N ALA A 103 3.65 -8.25 -9.54
CA ALA A 103 3.64 -7.47 -10.79
C ALA A 103 4.77 -6.43 -10.87
N LEU A 104 4.92 -5.55 -9.86
CA LEU A 104 5.95 -4.51 -9.87
C LEU A 104 7.36 -5.13 -9.83
N LEU A 105 7.61 -6.10 -8.94
CA LEU A 105 8.93 -6.77 -8.89
C LEU A 105 9.29 -7.41 -10.23
N LYS A 106 8.34 -8.11 -10.87
CA LYS A 106 8.57 -8.71 -12.19
C LYS A 106 8.91 -7.67 -13.26
N ARG A 107 8.18 -6.55 -13.30
CA ARG A 107 8.46 -5.44 -14.25
C ARG A 107 9.78 -4.76 -13.92
N SER A 108 10.12 -4.58 -12.65
CA SER A 108 11.40 -3.99 -12.22
C SER A 108 12.58 -4.83 -12.66
N ILE A 109 12.51 -6.15 -12.49
CA ILE A 109 13.55 -7.08 -12.97
C ILE A 109 13.69 -7.01 -14.50
N SER A 110 12.58 -6.92 -15.25
CA SER A 110 12.63 -6.87 -16.73
C SER A 110 13.28 -5.61 -17.29
N ILE A 111 13.33 -4.53 -16.51
CA ILE A 111 14.05 -3.29 -16.88
C ILE A 111 15.44 -3.18 -16.24
N GLY A 112 15.94 -4.26 -15.62
CA GLY A 112 17.29 -4.37 -15.11
C GLY A 112 17.48 -3.97 -13.65
N ALA A 113 16.41 -3.76 -12.88
CA ALA A 113 16.55 -3.49 -11.45
C ALA A 113 16.82 -4.77 -10.66
N ASP A 114 17.74 -4.72 -9.71
CA ASP A 114 18.08 -5.84 -8.84
C ASP A 114 17.12 -5.99 -7.67
N PHE A 115 16.56 -4.88 -7.19
CA PHE A 115 15.73 -4.78 -5.99
C PHE A 115 14.50 -3.93 -6.23
N ILE A 116 13.47 -4.17 -5.42
CA ILE A 116 12.43 -3.18 -5.14
C ILE A 116 12.59 -2.67 -3.72
N ALA A 117 12.30 -1.39 -3.52
CA ALA A 117 12.35 -0.74 -2.23
C ALA A 117 11.02 -0.11 -1.86
N THR A 118 10.68 -0.13 -0.60
CA THR A 118 9.44 0.46 -0.08
C THR A 118 9.67 1.20 1.23
N GLY A 119 8.74 2.10 1.57
CA GLY A 119 8.73 2.77 2.87
C GLY A 119 7.96 1.97 3.95
N HIS A 120 7.96 0.65 3.91
CA HIS A 120 7.39 -0.15 4.99
C HIS A 120 8.29 -0.15 6.23
N TYR A 121 7.66 -0.05 7.39
CA TYR A 121 8.32 -0.24 8.68
C TYR A 121 8.43 -1.73 8.98
N ALA A 122 9.39 -2.36 8.37
CA ALA A 122 9.79 -3.76 8.54
C ALA A 122 11.25 -3.88 8.12
N ARG A 123 11.91 -4.99 8.43
CA ARG A 123 13.30 -5.27 8.07
C ARG A 123 13.42 -6.60 7.37
N VAL A 124 14.35 -6.70 6.44
CA VAL A 124 14.72 -7.96 5.80
C VAL A 124 16.15 -8.27 6.17
N GLU A 125 16.38 -9.46 6.71
CA GLU A 125 17.69 -9.93 7.18
C GLU A 125 18.03 -11.26 6.51
N GLN A 126 19.26 -11.38 6.05
CA GLN A 126 19.79 -12.69 5.62
C GLN A 126 20.37 -13.43 6.82
N LEU A 127 19.84 -14.60 7.10
CA LEU A 127 20.27 -15.47 8.18
C LEU A 127 21.55 -16.24 7.81
N SER A 128 22.26 -16.76 8.82
CA SER A 128 23.49 -17.57 8.64
C SER A 128 23.31 -18.81 7.76
N ASN A 129 22.08 -19.33 7.68
CA ASN A 129 21.73 -20.46 6.81
C ASN A 129 21.40 -20.06 5.37
N GLY A 130 21.63 -18.79 4.99
CA GLY A 130 21.38 -18.23 3.66
C GLY A 130 19.91 -17.85 3.38
N ARG A 131 18.97 -18.15 4.28
CA ARG A 131 17.57 -17.75 4.13
C ARG A 131 17.36 -16.28 4.49
N TYR A 132 16.32 -15.68 3.96
CA TYR A 132 15.88 -14.33 4.30
C TYR A 132 14.74 -14.39 5.30
N ALA A 133 14.79 -13.55 6.33
CA ALA A 133 13.76 -13.40 7.35
C ALA A 133 13.15 -11.99 7.30
N LEU A 134 11.84 -11.93 7.45
CA LEU A 134 11.14 -10.69 7.73
C LEU A 134 11.20 -10.43 9.24
N ARG A 135 11.75 -9.28 9.63
CA ARG A 135 11.91 -8.86 11.02
C ARG A 135 11.03 -7.64 11.32
N ARG A 136 10.61 -7.53 12.56
CA ARG A 136 9.92 -6.33 13.04
C ARG A 136 10.78 -5.09 12.83
N SER A 137 10.12 -3.95 12.62
CA SER A 137 10.80 -2.65 12.57
C SER A 137 11.48 -2.32 13.91
N ALA A 138 12.34 -1.31 13.92
CA ALA A 138 12.96 -0.81 15.15
C ALA A 138 11.92 -0.26 16.15
N THR A 139 10.73 0.14 15.68
CA THR A 139 9.62 0.60 16.51
C THR A 139 8.41 -0.33 16.44
N ALA A 140 7.92 -0.80 17.57
CA ALA A 140 6.73 -1.64 17.63
C ALA A 140 5.44 -0.88 17.25
N ALA A 141 5.39 0.44 17.49
CA ALA A 141 4.19 1.25 17.29
C ALA A 141 3.75 1.38 15.83
N LYS A 142 4.67 1.21 14.88
CA LYS A 142 4.39 1.32 13.43
C LYS A 142 4.81 0.08 12.65
N ASP A 143 5.01 -1.06 13.33
CA ASP A 143 5.38 -2.31 12.68
C ASP A 143 4.36 -2.73 11.61
N GLN A 144 4.86 -3.03 10.41
CA GLN A 144 4.05 -3.40 9.25
C GLN A 144 4.34 -4.82 8.73
N THR A 145 5.04 -5.63 9.50
CA THR A 145 5.35 -7.02 9.12
C THR A 145 4.10 -7.85 8.87
N TYR A 146 3.00 -7.55 9.57
CA TYR A 146 1.70 -8.22 9.38
C TYR A 146 1.17 -8.13 7.94
N ALA A 147 1.51 -7.07 7.20
CA ALA A 147 1.07 -6.88 5.82
C ALA A 147 2.00 -7.55 4.79
N LEU A 148 3.08 -8.20 5.23
CA LEU A 148 4.18 -8.69 4.40
C LEU A 148 4.45 -10.20 4.58
N TYR A 149 3.65 -10.90 5.40
CA TYR A 149 3.89 -12.30 5.74
C TYR A 149 3.83 -13.26 4.53
N ASN A 150 3.21 -12.82 3.42
CA ASN A 150 3.06 -13.60 2.20
C ASN A 150 4.31 -13.60 1.30
N LEU A 151 5.36 -12.83 1.64
CA LEU A 151 6.54 -12.71 0.79
C LEU A 151 7.34 -14.02 0.78
N THR A 152 7.68 -14.47 -0.42
CA THR A 152 8.51 -15.64 -0.64
C THR A 152 9.99 -15.33 -0.40
N GLN A 153 10.85 -16.36 -0.32
CA GLN A 153 12.30 -16.18 -0.17
C GLN A 153 12.91 -15.39 -1.33
N GLU A 154 12.50 -15.65 -2.56
CA GLU A 154 12.96 -14.91 -3.74
C GLU A 154 12.53 -13.44 -3.72
N GLN A 155 11.33 -13.16 -3.24
CA GLN A 155 10.84 -11.79 -3.08
C GLN A 155 11.59 -11.07 -1.96
N LEU A 156 11.78 -11.70 -0.80
CA LEU A 156 12.55 -11.14 0.32
C LEU A 156 13.99 -10.81 -0.09
N LYS A 157 14.66 -11.72 -0.81
CA LYS A 157 16.02 -11.52 -1.33
C LYS A 157 16.16 -10.25 -2.18
N ARG A 158 15.09 -9.84 -2.88
CA ARG A 158 15.07 -8.68 -3.77
C ARG A 158 14.34 -7.47 -3.17
N THR A 159 14.23 -7.41 -1.84
CA THR A 159 13.46 -6.38 -1.14
C THR A 159 14.34 -5.57 -0.21
N LEU A 160 14.25 -4.24 -0.32
CA LEU A 160 14.88 -3.28 0.59
C LEU A 160 13.81 -2.48 1.33
N MET A 161 13.97 -2.37 2.65
CA MET A 161 13.06 -1.62 3.52
C MET A 161 13.88 -0.65 4.42
N PRO A 162 14.47 0.40 3.84
CA PRO A 162 15.47 1.22 4.53
C PRO A 162 14.93 1.99 5.72
N VAL A 163 13.61 2.30 5.76
CA VAL A 163 13.00 2.99 6.91
C VAL A 163 12.68 2.04 8.09
N GLY A 164 12.85 0.75 7.93
CA GLY A 164 12.60 -0.24 9.00
C GLY A 164 13.50 -0.10 10.23
N GLU A 165 14.65 0.55 10.09
CA GLU A 165 15.60 0.83 11.19
C GLU A 165 15.31 2.13 11.93
N TYR A 166 14.33 2.92 11.48
CA TYR A 166 14.01 4.25 12.02
C TYR A 166 12.64 4.29 12.65
N THR A 167 12.48 5.18 13.64
CA THR A 167 11.17 5.57 14.14
C THR A 167 10.47 6.51 13.16
N LYS A 168 9.17 6.71 13.35
CA LYS A 168 8.39 7.63 12.52
C LYS A 168 8.87 9.08 12.67
N GLU A 169 9.27 9.45 13.86
CA GLU A 169 9.81 10.75 14.24
C GLU A 169 11.16 11.01 13.55
N GLU A 170 12.05 10.03 13.58
CA GLU A 170 13.34 10.10 12.87
C GLU A 170 13.16 10.25 11.36
N VAL A 171 12.23 9.49 10.76
CA VAL A 171 11.90 9.61 9.33
C VAL A 171 11.39 11.03 9.00
N ARG A 172 10.59 11.64 9.89
CA ARG A 172 10.14 13.03 9.72
C ARG A 172 11.30 14.02 9.78
N VAL A 173 12.16 13.90 10.79
CA VAL A 173 13.36 14.73 10.93
C VAL A 173 14.28 14.60 9.71
N ILE A 174 14.47 13.40 9.19
CA ILE A 174 15.26 13.21 7.96
C ILE A 174 14.59 13.95 6.79
N ALA A 175 13.28 13.81 6.60
CA ALA A 175 12.55 14.47 5.52
C ALA A 175 12.64 15.99 5.58
N GLU A 176 12.55 16.58 6.77
CA GLU A 176 12.73 18.02 7.02
C GLU A 176 14.16 18.48 6.74
N LYS A 177 15.15 17.74 7.25
CA LYS A 177 16.58 18.04 7.09
C LYS A 177 17.00 18.10 5.62
N ILE A 178 16.45 17.23 4.78
CA ILE A 178 16.77 17.21 3.34
C ILE A 178 15.80 18.06 2.51
N GLY A 179 14.93 18.86 3.15
CA GLY A 179 14.06 19.82 2.50
C GLY A 179 12.96 19.21 1.63
N LEU A 180 12.45 18.02 1.98
CA LEU A 180 11.36 17.41 1.22
C LEU A 180 10.05 18.16 1.44
N LEU A 181 9.42 18.62 0.36
CA LEU A 181 8.10 19.29 0.38
C LEU A 181 6.97 18.44 0.98
N VAL A 182 7.20 17.14 1.11
CA VAL A 182 6.23 16.16 1.64
C VAL A 182 6.46 15.82 3.12
N ALA A 183 7.37 16.52 3.82
CA ALA A 183 7.73 16.25 5.21
C ALA A 183 6.52 16.32 6.15
N ASP A 184 5.64 17.32 5.96
CA ASP A 184 4.47 17.58 6.82
C ASP A 184 3.20 16.86 6.37
N LYS A 185 3.23 16.10 5.24
CA LYS A 185 2.04 15.40 4.77
C LYS A 185 1.56 14.36 5.78
N PRO A 186 0.23 14.32 6.06
CA PRO A 186 -0.35 13.35 6.98
C PRO A 186 -0.17 11.91 6.48
N ASP A 187 -0.24 10.97 7.41
CA ASP A 187 -0.21 9.54 7.07
C ASP A 187 -1.52 9.14 6.39
N SER A 188 -1.43 8.28 5.40
CA SER A 188 -2.62 7.60 4.86
C SER A 188 -3.17 6.65 5.92
N GLN A 189 -4.40 6.88 6.37
CA GLN A 189 -4.99 6.13 7.49
C GLN A 189 -6.02 5.09 7.04
N ASP A 190 -6.49 5.15 5.78
CA ASP A 190 -7.59 4.33 5.30
C ASP A 190 -7.23 3.55 4.01
N ILE A 191 -8.18 2.73 3.56
CA ILE A 191 -8.09 1.98 2.31
C ILE A 191 -8.07 2.98 1.15
N CYS A 192 -7.02 2.95 0.33
CA CYS A 192 -6.69 4.00 -0.63
C CYS A 192 -7.70 4.17 -1.78
N PHE A 193 -8.61 3.22 -2.01
CA PHE A 193 -9.64 3.26 -3.04
C PHE A 193 -11.07 3.44 -2.49
N VAL A 194 -11.24 3.53 -1.18
CA VAL A 194 -12.52 3.89 -0.53
C VAL A 194 -12.33 5.23 0.17
N GLN A 195 -12.74 6.30 -0.49
CA GLN A 195 -12.36 7.67 -0.11
C GLN A 195 -13.09 8.19 1.14
N ASP A 196 -14.36 7.79 1.31
CA ASP A 196 -15.25 8.26 2.38
C ASP A 196 -15.38 7.27 3.55
N GLY A 197 -14.63 6.16 3.51
CA GLY A 197 -14.75 5.07 4.49
C GLY A 197 -16.05 4.30 4.41
N ASN A 198 -16.91 4.56 3.42
CA ASN A 198 -18.19 3.88 3.23
C ASN A 198 -18.02 2.60 2.38
N TYR A 199 -17.48 1.57 2.99
CA TYR A 199 -17.22 0.29 2.31
C TYR A 199 -18.46 -0.32 1.68
N ALA A 200 -19.62 -0.23 2.36
CA ALA A 200 -20.86 -0.81 1.85
C ALA A 200 -21.32 -0.13 0.57
N ALA A 201 -21.33 1.21 0.52
CA ALA A 201 -21.67 1.95 -0.69
C ALA A 201 -20.71 1.64 -1.84
N PHE A 202 -19.41 1.59 -1.57
CA PHE A 202 -18.40 1.20 -2.56
C PHE A 202 -18.65 -0.20 -3.12
N ILE A 203 -18.97 -1.18 -2.26
CA ILE A 203 -19.22 -2.57 -2.68
C ILE A 203 -20.50 -2.66 -3.50
N GLU A 204 -21.58 -1.96 -3.11
CA GLU A 204 -22.84 -1.91 -3.88
C GLU A 204 -22.63 -1.30 -5.26
N GLU A 205 -21.91 -0.20 -5.36
CA GLU A 205 -21.58 0.47 -6.62
C GLU A 205 -20.72 -0.44 -7.51
N HIS A 206 -19.66 -1.00 -6.95
CA HIS A 206 -18.73 -1.87 -7.68
C HIS A 206 -19.38 -3.16 -8.20
N THR A 207 -20.23 -3.79 -7.39
CA THR A 207 -20.89 -5.05 -7.75
C THR A 207 -22.20 -4.88 -8.53
N GLY A 208 -22.77 -3.67 -8.52
CA GLY A 208 -24.12 -3.38 -9.04
C GLY A 208 -25.23 -4.05 -8.26
N LYS A 209 -24.97 -4.59 -7.06
CA LYS A 209 -25.92 -5.33 -6.24
C LYS A 209 -26.10 -4.65 -4.88
N LYS A 210 -27.37 -4.49 -4.48
CA LYS A 210 -27.68 -4.02 -3.13
C LYS A 210 -27.61 -5.18 -2.13
N ALA A 211 -27.12 -4.88 -0.94
CA ALA A 211 -27.10 -5.83 0.15
C ALA A 211 -28.51 -6.24 0.59
N SER A 212 -28.72 -7.53 0.79
CA SER A 212 -30.01 -8.04 1.27
C SER A 212 -30.12 -7.85 2.78
N GLU A 213 -31.23 -7.25 3.22
CA GLU A 213 -31.57 -7.20 4.64
C GLU A 213 -31.83 -8.60 5.19
N GLY A 214 -31.59 -8.78 6.48
CA GLY A 214 -31.83 -10.04 7.16
C GLY A 214 -32.04 -9.87 8.66
N ASN A 215 -32.08 -10.98 9.38
CA ASN A 215 -32.23 -11.00 10.82
C ASN A 215 -30.93 -11.41 11.52
N PHE A 216 -30.62 -10.74 12.64
CA PHE A 216 -29.70 -11.29 13.61
C PHE A 216 -30.40 -12.38 14.40
N VAL A 217 -29.80 -13.54 14.46
CA VAL A 217 -30.36 -14.71 15.16
C VAL A 217 -29.33 -15.27 16.15
N THR A 218 -29.82 -15.78 17.27
CA THR A 218 -29.02 -16.58 18.21
C THR A 218 -28.81 -18.00 17.70
N SER A 219 -27.96 -18.79 18.34
CA SER A 219 -27.66 -20.17 17.95
C SER A 219 -28.87 -21.10 17.98
N ASP A 220 -29.90 -20.78 18.77
CA ASP A 220 -31.20 -21.50 18.85
C ASP A 220 -32.24 -21.00 17.84
N GLY A 221 -31.87 -20.01 16.98
CA GLY A 221 -32.74 -19.45 15.95
C GLY A 221 -33.64 -18.30 16.38
N THR A 222 -33.52 -17.81 17.64
CA THR A 222 -34.28 -16.67 18.12
C THR A 222 -33.84 -15.38 17.41
N VAL A 223 -34.78 -14.63 16.82
CA VAL A 223 -34.49 -13.33 16.17
C VAL A 223 -34.30 -12.27 17.24
N ILE A 224 -33.16 -11.62 17.22
CA ILE A 224 -32.77 -10.55 18.17
C ILE A 224 -32.67 -9.16 17.52
N GLY A 225 -32.81 -9.04 16.20
CA GLY A 225 -32.79 -7.78 15.48
C GLY A 225 -32.78 -7.96 13.98
N ARG A 226 -32.72 -6.83 13.23
CA ARG A 226 -32.58 -6.81 11.77
C ARG A 226 -31.29 -6.10 11.36
N HIS A 227 -30.64 -6.60 10.32
CA HIS A 227 -29.48 -5.97 9.72
C HIS A 227 -29.77 -5.48 8.30
N LYS A 228 -29.01 -4.47 7.84
CA LYS A 228 -29.14 -3.86 6.51
C LYS A 228 -28.43 -4.62 5.39
N GLY A 229 -27.86 -5.75 5.69
CA GLY A 229 -27.04 -6.56 4.79
C GLY A 229 -25.68 -6.85 5.40
N ILE A 230 -25.10 -8.01 5.06
CA ILE A 230 -23.85 -8.52 5.65
C ILE A 230 -22.65 -7.59 5.44
N ILE A 231 -22.62 -6.87 4.33
CA ILE A 231 -21.52 -5.94 3.95
C ILE A 231 -21.41 -4.71 4.85
N HIS A 232 -22.36 -4.49 5.75
CA HIS A 232 -22.35 -3.36 6.71
C HIS A 232 -21.68 -3.70 8.05
N TYR A 233 -21.16 -4.93 8.24
CA TYR A 233 -20.67 -5.41 9.53
C TYR A 233 -19.30 -6.11 9.43
#